data_5415bff912f055c4beb1da2e93681175
#
_entry.id   5415bff912f055c4beb1da2e93681175
#
_cell.length_a   1.000
_cell.length_b   1.000
_cell.length_c   1.000
_cell.angle_alpha   90.00
_cell.angle_beta   90.00
_cell.angle_gamma   90.00
#
_symmetry.space_group_name_H-M   'P 1'
#
loop_
_entity.id
_entity.type
_entity.pdbx_description
1 polymer ?
#
loop_
_entity_poly.entity_id
_entity_poly.type
_entity_poly.pdbx_seq_one_letter_code
_entity_poly.pdbx_strand_id
1 'polypeptide(L)'
;MNINWRRTALGELETETGGVIQTGPFGSQLHMSDYSDEGTPVVMPTNIRDMRIDPTDIARVGDEHVDRLVRHQLRPGDILYSRRGDVEKCALVTEHETGWLCGTGCLLVRVQGEHIDTRFLVYQLSTPAKRGWIRQHAVGLTMLNLNTGILREIPIELPDFEEQQRIAEVLGALDDKIESNRQICSLINLLSEELFCSRFILRKDCTTKGILTIGDLGEIVGGGTPSKKVEEYYVDSGIAWLTPKDLARDSSTFRHHGAIDISELGLRKSSARLLPRGTVLFTSRAPIGYIAIASGETSTNQGFKSIVPHPEFGTAFTFYLLKQLTPEIVSSANGSTFKEISKGGLASISFDAPDRASVREFNSLVQPLLDLQEARESETCRLSKLRDALLPELMSGRMRVDEAGCLVSEALDEEVADV
;
A
#
# COMPACT_ATOMS: atom_id res chain seq x y z
N MET A 1 -15.50 4.83 32.61
CA MET A 1 -15.71 6.29 32.73
C MET A 1 -16.98 6.65 31.97
N ASN A 2 -17.87 7.48 32.55
CA ASN A 2 -19.02 8.00 31.81
C ASN A 2 -18.52 9.08 30.87
N ILE A 3 -18.30 8.72 29.62
CA ILE A 3 -17.86 9.67 28.59
C ILE A 3 -19.11 10.36 28.09
N ASN A 4 -19.25 11.64 28.42
CA ASN A 4 -20.39 12.44 28.00
C ASN A 4 -20.11 13.12 26.65
N TRP A 5 -19.77 12.29 25.63
CA TRP A 5 -19.62 12.80 24.27
C TRP A 5 -20.99 13.12 23.67
N ARG A 6 -21.08 14.23 22.97
CA ARG A 6 -22.28 14.61 22.21
C ARG A 6 -22.53 13.57 21.12
N ARG A 7 -23.73 13.02 21.06
CA ARG A 7 -24.17 12.14 19.97
C ARG A 7 -24.97 12.95 18.96
N THR A 8 -24.64 12.78 17.70
CA THR A 8 -25.28 13.44 16.58
C THR A 8 -25.19 12.54 15.32
N ALA A 9 -25.73 12.98 14.20
CA ALA A 9 -25.56 12.33 12.90
C ALA A 9 -24.73 13.23 11.95
N LEU A 10 -24.04 12.63 10.99
CA LEU A 10 -23.21 13.38 10.04
C LEU A 10 -24.02 14.44 9.27
N GLY A 11 -25.31 14.19 8.98
CA GLY A 11 -26.22 15.15 8.35
C GLY A 11 -26.63 16.32 9.26
N GLU A 12 -26.63 16.12 10.57
CA GLU A 12 -26.83 17.22 11.53
C GLU A 12 -25.60 18.15 11.53
N LEU A 13 -24.38 17.57 11.46
CA LEU A 13 -23.15 18.36 11.32
C LEU A 13 -23.11 19.12 10.00
N GLU A 14 -23.56 18.51 8.89
CA GLU A 14 -23.73 19.19 7.60
C GLU A 14 -24.60 20.45 7.76
N THR A 15 -25.72 20.32 8.47
CA THR A 15 -26.66 21.42 8.70
C THR A 15 -26.08 22.49 9.62
N GLU A 16 -25.46 22.11 10.73
CA GLU A 16 -24.88 23.01 11.71
C GLU A 16 -23.72 23.85 11.14
N THR A 17 -22.91 23.25 10.28
CA THR A 17 -21.76 23.94 9.68
C THR A 17 -22.07 24.67 8.38
N GLY A 18 -23.31 24.54 7.86
CA GLY A 18 -23.62 25.00 6.51
C GLY A 18 -22.81 24.28 5.44
N GLY A 19 -22.37 23.05 5.75
CA GLY A 19 -21.57 22.20 4.90
C GLY A 19 -22.32 21.57 3.74
N VAL A 20 -21.72 20.56 3.13
CA VAL A 20 -22.33 19.84 2.00
C VAL A 20 -21.94 18.36 1.99
N ILE A 21 -22.92 17.48 1.81
CA ILE A 21 -22.73 16.07 1.51
C ILE A 21 -23.29 15.81 0.11
N GLN A 22 -22.41 15.55 -0.86
CA GLN A 22 -22.81 15.39 -2.26
C GLN A 22 -22.09 14.24 -2.94
N THR A 23 -22.65 13.78 -4.08
CA THR A 23 -21.94 12.86 -4.98
C THR A 23 -20.92 13.63 -5.80
N GLY A 24 -19.86 12.96 -6.24
CA GLY A 24 -19.07 13.42 -7.36
C GLY A 24 -19.92 13.60 -8.64
N PRO A 25 -19.36 14.17 -9.71
CA PRO A 25 -20.10 14.43 -10.94
C PRO A 25 -20.67 13.13 -11.52
N PHE A 26 -21.84 13.20 -12.12
CA PHE A 26 -22.44 12.07 -12.83
C PHE A 26 -21.77 11.86 -14.20
N GLY A 27 -21.93 10.67 -14.79
CA GLY A 27 -21.38 10.36 -16.11
C GLY A 27 -21.88 11.29 -17.25
N SER A 28 -23.00 12.01 -17.05
CA SER A 28 -23.46 13.08 -17.96
C SER A 28 -22.71 14.41 -17.79
N GLN A 29 -21.96 14.55 -16.71
CA GLN A 29 -21.16 15.76 -16.40
C GLN A 29 -19.67 15.55 -16.66
N LEU A 30 -19.18 14.31 -16.60
CA LEU A 30 -17.80 13.94 -16.86
C LEU A 30 -17.78 12.58 -17.56
N HIS A 31 -17.46 12.59 -18.85
CA HIS A 31 -17.42 11.41 -19.71
C HIS A 31 -16.03 10.76 -19.72
N MET A 32 -15.95 9.52 -20.19
CA MET A 32 -14.67 8.83 -20.36
C MET A 32 -13.72 9.56 -21.33
N SER A 33 -14.29 10.25 -22.33
CA SER A 33 -13.55 11.05 -23.31
C SER A 33 -12.95 12.35 -22.75
N ASP A 34 -13.39 12.78 -21.57
CA ASP A 34 -12.97 14.03 -20.95
C ASP A 34 -11.67 13.86 -20.15
N TYR A 35 -11.26 12.58 -19.93
CA TYR A 35 -10.01 12.29 -19.25
C TYR A 35 -8.79 12.43 -20.17
N SER A 36 -7.71 12.90 -19.62
CA SER A 36 -6.42 13.19 -20.30
C SER A 36 -5.25 12.68 -19.46
N ASP A 37 -4.08 12.62 -20.08
CA ASP A 37 -2.83 12.26 -19.41
C ASP A 37 -2.26 13.40 -18.55
N GLU A 38 -2.65 14.64 -18.88
CA GLU A 38 -2.20 15.86 -18.18
C GLU A 38 -3.41 16.65 -17.66
N GLY A 39 -3.16 17.56 -16.69
CA GLY A 39 -4.18 18.45 -16.13
C GLY A 39 -4.49 18.17 -14.65
N THR A 40 -5.67 18.62 -14.22
CA THR A 40 -6.10 18.54 -12.81
C THR A 40 -6.47 17.10 -12.43
N PRO A 41 -5.95 16.57 -11.31
CA PRO A 41 -6.27 15.23 -10.83
C PRO A 41 -7.75 15.07 -10.44
N VAL A 42 -8.29 13.88 -10.70
CA VAL A 42 -9.66 13.47 -10.35
C VAL A 42 -9.60 12.24 -9.44
N VAL A 43 -10.01 12.39 -8.20
CA VAL A 43 -9.95 11.33 -7.20
C VAL A 43 -11.04 10.29 -7.43
N MET A 44 -10.65 9.08 -7.77
CA MET A 44 -11.53 7.93 -7.95
C MET A 44 -11.50 7.01 -6.72
N PRO A 45 -12.45 6.07 -6.54
CA PRO A 45 -12.44 5.12 -5.43
C PRO A 45 -11.13 4.33 -5.27
N THR A 46 -10.42 4.07 -6.35
CA THR A 46 -9.13 3.38 -6.37
C THR A 46 -8.01 4.18 -5.72
N ASN A 47 -8.15 5.51 -5.69
CA ASN A 47 -7.20 6.43 -5.08
C ASN A 47 -7.43 6.62 -3.57
N ILE A 48 -8.51 6.08 -3.00
CA ILE A 48 -8.80 6.19 -1.56
C ILE A 48 -8.15 5.00 -0.85
N ARG A 49 -7.09 5.26 -0.05
CA ARG A 49 -6.34 4.24 0.68
C ARG A 49 -5.88 4.77 2.03
N ASP A 50 -6.02 3.97 3.07
CA ASP A 50 -5.49 4.28 4.42
C ASP A 50 -5.82 5.69 4.92
N MET A 51 -7.07 6.13 4.73
CA MET A 51 -7.58 7.47 5.08
C MET A 51 -6.93 8.64 4.29
N ARG A 52 -6.19 8.35 3.21
CA ARG A 52 -5.48 9.32 2.36
C ARG A 52 -5.82 9.12 0.89
N ILE A 53 -5.42 10.07 0.07
CA ILE A 53 -5.54 10.02 -1.38
C ILE A 53 -4.19 9.58 -1.96
N ASP A 54 -4.19 8.42 -2.62
CA ASP A 54 -3.04 7.89 -3.35
C ASP A 54 -3.07 8.41 -4.78
N PRO A 55 -2.09 9.25 -5.20
CA PRO A 55 -2.05 9.82 -6.55
C PRO A 55 -1.57 8.85 -7.63
N THR A 56 -1.20 7.61 -7.27
CA THR A 56 -0.75 6.60 -8.23
C THR A 56 -1.84 6.30 -9.25
N ASP A 57 -1.50 6.39 -10.53
CA ASP A 57 -2.43 6.20 -11.67
C ASP A 57 -3.69 7.07 -11.61
N ILE A 58 -3.58 8.27 -11.01
CA ILE A 58 -4.72 9.17 -10.87
C ILE A 58 -5.15 9.73 -12.23
N ALA A 59 -6.46 9.63 -12.50
CA ALA A 59 -7.06 10.23 -13.69
C ALA A 59 -6.96 11.76 -13.67
N ARG A 60 -6.89 12.40 -14.84
CA ARG A 60 -6.78 13.86 -14.95
C ARG A 60 -7.77 14.42 -15.97
N VAL A 61 -8.06 15.69 -15.87
CA VAL A 61 -8.92 16.42 -16.82
C VAL A 61 -8.37 17.80 -17.12
N GLY A 62 -8.70 18.34 -18.29
CA GLY A 62 -8.36 19.71 -18.67
C GLY A 62 -9.08 20.78 -17.87
N ASP A 63 -8.56 22.01 -17.90
CA ASP A 63 -9.06 23.15 -17.11
C ASP A 63 -10.51 23.50 -17.41
N GLU A 64 -10.97 23.33 -18.65
CA GLU A 64 -12.38 23.56 -19.05
C GLU A 64 -13.38 22.71 -18.26
N HIS A 65 -12.98 21.49 -17.85
CA HIS A 65 -13.81 20.62 -17.03
C HIS A 65 -13.78 21.05 -15.57
N VAL A 66 -12.66 21.55 -15.09
CA VAL A 66 -12.48 22.06 -13.71
C VAL A 66 -13.38 23.26 -13.49
N ASP A 67 -13.40 24.22 -14.41
CA ASP A 67 -14.22 25.43 -14.35
C ASP A 67 -15.73 25.10 -14.32
N ARG A 68 -16.14 24.09 -15.09
CA ARG A 68 -17.53 23.62 -15.11
C ARG A 68 -17.92 22.86 -13.83
N LEU A 69 -16.94 22.24 -13.16
CA LEU A 69 -17.15 21.35 -12.01
C LEU A 69 -16.72 21.97 -10.67
N VAL A 70 -16.69 23.30 -10.55
CA VAL A 70 -16.25 24.06 -9.34
C VAL A 70 -16.84 23.52 -8.05
N ARG A 71 -18.10 23.08 -8.04
CA ARG A 71 -18.76 22.50 -6.87
C ARG A 71 -18.14 21.17 -6.40
N HIS A 72 -17.40 20.48 -7.27
CA HIS A 72 -16.73 19.21 -7.00
C HIS A 72 -15.24 19.39 -6.72
N GLN A 73 -14.74 20.63 -6.74
CA GLN A 73 -13.37 20.92 -6.35
C GLN A 73 -13.17 20.67 -4.86
N LEU A 74 -12.06 19.99 -4.56
CA LEU A 74 -11.64 19.62 -3.23
C LEU A 74 -11.02 20.81 -2.49
N ARG A 75 -11.27 20.84 -1.18
CA ARG A 75 -10.69 21.81 -0.26
C ARG A 75 -10.07 21.07 0.94
N PRO A 76 -9.02 21.60 1.54
CA PRO A 76 -8.49 21.03 2.77
C PRO A 76 -9.58 20.79 3.80
N GLY A 77 -9.56 19.65 4.46
CA GLY A 77 -10.59 19.24 5.42
C GLY A 77 -11.84 18.59 4.84
N ASP A 78 -11.98 18.51 3.50
CA ASP A 78 -13.00 17.67 2.89
C ASP A 78 -12.73 16.19 3.18
N ILE A 79 -13.79 15.39 3.26
CA ILE A 79 -13.67 13.94 3.40
C ILE A 79 -14.29 13.30 2.16
N LEU A 80 -13.52 12.43 1.51
CA LEU A 80 -14.00 11.65 0.38
C LEU A 80 -14.38 10.24 0.83
N TYR A 81 -15.47 9.72 0.27
CA TYR A 81 -15.89 8.33 0.42
C TYR A 81 -15.94 7.62 -0.93
N SER A 82 -15.56 6.34 -0.92
CA SER A 82 -15.87 5.46 -2.04
C SER A 82 -17.39 5.21 -2.11
N ARG A 83 -17.98 5.47 -3.26
CA ARG A 83 -19.42 5.28 -3.49
C ARG A 83 -19.79 3.85 -3.82
N ARG A 84 -18.88 3.07 -4.43
CA ARG A 84 -19.15 1.72 -4.94
C ARG A 84 -18.01 0.76 -4.59
N GLY A 85 -18.34 -0.51 -4.39
CA GLY A 85 -17.38 -1.54 -4.02
C GLY A 85 -16.98 -1.42 -2.55
N ASP A 86 -15.78 -0.97 -2.25
CA ASP A 86 -15.28 -0.75 -0.88
C ASP A 86 -15.85 0.55 -0.29
N VAL A 87 -17.15 0.60 -0.09
CA VAL A 87 -17.90 1.80 0.34
C VAL A 87 -17.53 2.32 1.73
N GLU A 88 -16.80 1.56 2.50
CA GLU A 88 -16.32 1.92 3.85
C GLU A 88 -15.00 2.71 3.85
N LYS A 89 -14.38 2.86 2.67
CA LYS A 89 -13.14 3.64 2.55
C LYS A 89 -13.44 5.13 2.50
N CYS A 90 -12.75 5.89 3.33
CA CYS A 90 -12.73 7.34 3.28
C CYS A 90 -11.30 7.88 3.30
N ALA A 91 -11.14 9.13 2.88
CA ALA A 91 -9.88 9.85 2.90
C ALA A 91 -10.09 11.32 3.26
N LEU A 92 -9.15 11.88 4.03
CA LEU A 92 -9.07 13.32 4.29
C LEU A 92 -8.36 14.01 3.13
N VAL A 93 -8.91 15.11 2.67
CA VAL A 93 -8.26 16.02 1.72
C VAL A 93 -7.34 16.96 2.49
N THR A 94 -6.08 17.03 2.09
CA THR A 94 -5.06 17.91 2.66
C THR A 94 -4.81 19.12 1.77
N GLU A 95 -3.88 19.97 2.13
CA GLU A 95 -3.45 21.11 1.31
C GLU A 95 -2.92 20.69 -0.06
N HIS A 96 -2.33 19.49 -0.14
CA HIS A 96 -1.75 18.94 -1.36
C HIS A 96 -2.80 18.69 -2.46
N GLU A 97 -4.01 18.27 -2.09
CA GLU A 97 -5.10 17.97 -3.03
C GLU A 97 -6.02 19.16 -3.29
N THR A 98 -5.64 20.36 -2.84
CA THR A 98 -6.44 21.58 -3.06
C THR A 98 -6.69 21.80 -4.54
N GLY A 99 -7.96 21.98 -4.91
CA GLY A 99 -8.38 22.21 -6.29
C GLY A 99 -8.54 20.96 -7.15
N TRP A 100 -8.13 19.78 -6.68
CA TRP A 100 -8.42 18.52 -7.36
C TRP A 100 -9.94 18.28 -7.44
N LEU A 101 -10.38 17.32 -8.21
CA LEU A 101 -11.81 17.02 -8.36
C LEU A 101 -12.21 15.74 -7.62
N CYS A 102 -13.37 15.79 -6.97
CA CYS A 102 -14.09 14.59 -6.54
C CYS A 102 -14.60 13.85 -7.77
N GLY A 103 -14.19 12.60 -8.00
CA GLY A 103 -14.55 11.81 -9.17
C GLY A 103 -15.95 11.18 -9.12
N THR A 104 -16.38 10.62 -10.25
CA THR A 104 -17.75 10.09 -10.45
C THR A 104 -18.11 8.93 -9.52
N GLY A 105 -17.14 8.19 -9.02
CA GLY A 105 -17.32 7.06 -8.10
C GLY A 105 -17.20 7.43 -6.63
N CYS A 106 -17.06 8.71 -6.29
CA CYS A 106 -16.84 9.19 -4.93
C CYS A 106 -18.03 9.99 -4.40
N LEU A 107 -18.04 10.20 -3.08
CA LEU A 107 -18.90 11.11 -2.35
C LEU A 107 -18.01 12.10 -1.61
N LEU A 108 -18.45 13.36 -1.55
CA LEU A 108 -17.74 14.43 -0.85
C LEU A 108 -18.56 14.81 0.39
N VAL A 109 -17.88 14.88 1.53
CA VAL A 109 -18.38 15.39 2.81
C VAL A 109 -17.56 16.60 3.17
N ARG A 110 -18.19 17.75 3.35
CA ARG A 110 -17.62 19.03 3.80
C ARG A 110 -18.41 19.49 5.00
N VAL A 111 -17.84 19.34 6.20
CA VAL A 111 -18.48 19.65 7.49
C VAL A 111 -17.46 20.40 8.38
N GLN A 112 -16.97 21.53 7.88
CA GLN A 112 -15.96 22.32 8.57
C GLN A 112 -16.63 23.37 9.45
N GLY A 113 -16.21 23.49 10.71
CA GLY A 113 -16.75 24.45 11.66
C GLY A 113 -15.82 24.64 12.86
N GLU A 114 -16.07 25.68 13.67
CA GLU A 114 -15.24 26.05 14.83
C GLU A 114 -15.17 24.97 15.93
N HIS A 115 -16.06 23.97 15.87
CA HIS A 115 -16.17 22.93 16.89
C HIS A 115 -15.93 21.53 16.35
N ILE A 116 -15.46 21.40 15.10
CA ILE A 116 -15.23 20.11 14.42
C ILE A 116 -13.81 20.07 13.89
N ASP A 117 -13.03 19.13 14.42
CA ASP A 117 -11.76 18.74 13.84
C ASP A 117 -12.00 17.65 12.76
N THR A 118 -11.72 17.96 11.50
CA THR A 118 -11.99 17.05 10.38
C THR A 118 -11.03 15.85 10.35
N ARG A 119 -9.83 15.98 10.91
CA ARG A 119 -8.88 14.86 11.07
C ARG A 119 -9.42 13.87 12.11
N PHE A 120 -9.91 14.37 13.25
CA PHE A 120 -10.63 13.55 14.24
C PHE A 120 -11.83 12.84 13.60
N LEU A 121 -12.63 13.57 12.82
CA LEU A 121 -13.81 13.01 12.18
C LEU A 121 -13.46 11.86 11.22
N VAL A 122 -12.41 11.99 10.42
CA VAL A 122 -11.92 10.90 9.54
C VAL A 122 -11.51 9.69 10.37
N TYR A 123 -10.81 9.87 11.47
CA TYR A 123 -10.45 8.76 12.36
C TYR A 123 -11.68 8.06 12.91
N GLN A 124 -12.65 8.82 13.38
CA GLN A 124 -13.89 8.22 13.89
C GLN A 124 -14.63 7.43 12.80
N LEU A 125 -14.77 8.00 11.61
CA LEU A 125 -15.40 7.36 10.45
C LEU A 125 -14.65 6.10 9.98
N SER A 126 -13.35 6.01 10.26
CA SER A 126 -12.49 4.88 9.90
C SER A 126 -12.49 3.75 10.93
N THR A 127 -13.14 3.93 12.08
CA THR A 127 -13.23 2.87 13.09
C THR A 127 -13.92 1.62 12.56
N PRO A 128 -13.57 0.40 13.03
CA PRO A 128 -14.26 -0.84 12.66
C PRO A 128 -15.77 -0.78 12.89
N ALA A 129 -16.23 -0.09 13.95
CA ALA A 129 -17.64 0.09 14.26
C ALA A 129 -18.37 0.89 13.18
N LYS A 130 -17.81 2.02 12.73
CA LYS A 130 -18.42 2.87 11.69
C LYS A 130 -18.33 2.20 10.31
N ARG A 131 -17.21 1.58 9.97
CA ARG A 131 -17.09 0.76 8.76
C ARG A 131 -18.12 -0.36 8.73
N GLY A 132 -18.31 -1.07 9.85
CA GLY A 132 -19.34 -2.09 9.98
C GLY A 132 -20.75 -1.52 9.81
N TRP A 133 -21.04 -0.37 10.41
CA TRP A 133 -22.32 0.32 10.24
C TRP A 133 -22.59 0.68 8.78
N ILE A 134 -21.62 1.29 8.09
CA ILE A 134 -21.73 1.65 6.66
C ILE A 134 -22.01 0.40 5.82
N ARG A 135 -21.30 -0.70 6.05
CA ARG A 135 -21.45 -1.96 5.31
C ARG A 135 -22.85 -2.57 5.48
N GLN A 136 -23.43 -2.43 6.68
CA GLN A 136 -24.78 -2.93 6.98
C GLN A 136 -25.90 -2.08 6.32
N HIS A 137 -25.66 -0.77 6.13
CA HIS A 137 -26.66 0.15 5.59
C HIS A 137 -26.49 0.41 4.08
N ALA A 138 -25.32 0.06 3.51
CA ALA A 138 -25.08 0.20 2.08
C ALA A 138 -26.03 -0.71 1.27
N VAL A 139 -26.45 -0.23 0.10
CA VAL A 139 -27.44 -0.90 -0.76
C VAL A 139 -26.76 -1.72 -1.84
N GLY A 140 -27.18 -2.95 -2.05
CA GLY A 140 -26.72 -3.82 -3.13
C GLY A 140 -26.29 -5.20 -2.64
N LEU A 141 -26.53 -6.24 -3.45
CA LEU A 141 -26.19 -7.62 -3.13
C LEU A 141 -24.79 -8.02 -3.65
N THR A 142 -24.48 -7.65 -4.88
CA THR A 142 -23.23 -8.00 -5.55
C THR A 142 -22.19 -6.90 -5.46
N MET A 143 -22.63 -5.65 -5.50
CA MET A 143 -21.77 -4.47 -5.36
C MET A 143 -22.46 -3.49 -4.41
N LEU A 144 -21.85 -3.24 -3.26
CA LEU A 144 -22.37 -2.27 -2.32
C LEU A 144 -22.32 -0.85 -2.92
N ASN A 145 -23.34 -0.07 -2.62
CA ASN A 145 -23.46 1.32 -3.06
C ASN A 145 -23.84 2.20 -1.88
N LEU A 146 -23.06 3.24 -1.67
CA LEU A 146 -23.28 4.27 -0.67
C LEU A 146 -23.91 5.50 -1.34
N ASN A 147 -24.86 6.12 -0.67
CA ASN A 147 -25.50 7.35 -1.12
C ASN A 147 -25.45 8.44 -0.04
N THR A 148 -25.79 9.66 -0.41
CA THR A 148 -25.75 10.81 0.49
C THR A 148 -26.74 10.70 1.65
N GLY A 149 -27.87 10.00 1.47
CA GLY A 149 -28.85 9.75 2.54
C GLY A 149 -28.24 8.89 3.64
N ILE A 150 -27.63 7.75 3.26
CA ILE A 150 -26.97 6.85 4.21
C ILE A 150 -25.80 7.56 4.92
N LEU A 151 -25.00 8.36 4.20
CA LEU A 151 -23.92 9.13 4.83
C LEU A 151 -24.44 10.06 5.92
N ARG A 152 -25.57 10.76 5.68
CA ARG A 152 -26.17 11.66 6.66
C ARG A 152 -26.62 10.97 7.94
N GLU A 153 -26.96 9.68 7.85
CA GLU A 153 -27.42 8.89 8.98
C GLU A 153 -26.29 8.28 9.82
N ILE A 154 -25.01 8.41 9.40
CA ILE A 154 -23.88 7.88 10.18
C ILE A 154 -23.87 8.53 11.55
N PRO A 155 -23.96 7.73 12.64
CA PRO A 155 -23.89 8.26 13.99
C PRO A 155 -22.48 8.74 14.32
N ILE A 156 -22.36 9.92 14.88
CA ILE A 156 -21.09 10.57 15.25
C ILE A 156 -21.11 10.85 16.75
N GLU A 157 -20.02 10.54 17.42
CA GLU A 157 -19.76 10.89 18.82
C GLU A 157 -18.65 11.94 18.88
N LEU A 158 -18.98 13.13 19.42
CA LEU A 158 -18.06 14.26 19.50
C LEU A 158 -17.72 14.57 20.96
N PRO A 159 -16.44 14.47 21.36
CA PRO A 159 -15.93 15.14 22.56
C PRO A 159 -15.92 16.66 22.38
N ASP A 160 -15.49 17.40 23.40
CA ASP A 160 -15.18 18.81 23.19
C ASP A 160 -14.07 18.99 22.15
N PHE A 161 -13.98 20.21 21.60
CA PHE A 161 -13.08 20.47 20.48
C PHE A 161 -11.59 20.27 20.82
N GLU A 162 -11.20 20.60 22.03
CA GLU A 162 -9.82 20.41 22.51
C GLU A 162 -9.44 18.93 22.54
N GLU A 163 -10.33 18.07 23.03
CA GLU A 163 -10.11 16.63 23.04
C GLU A 163 -10.09 16.04 21.63
N GLN A 164 -10.95 16.53 20.69
CA GLN A 164 -10.87 16.15 19.28
C GLN A 164 -9.49 16.45 18.71
N GLN A 165 -8.97 17.65 18.92
CA GLN A 165 -7.65 18.06 18.43
C GLN A 165 -6.53 17.19 19.02
N ARG A 166 -6.56 16.93 20.33
CA ARG A 166 -5.55 16.09 21.00
C ARG A 166 -5.54 14.66 20.47
N ILE A 167 -6.73 14.05 20.25
CA ILE A 167 -6.83 12.73 19.64
C ILE A 167 -6.28 12.76 18.21
N ALA A 168 -6.68 13.75 17.41
CA ALA A 168 -6.23 13.92 16.03
C ALA A 168 -4.71 14.13 15.92
N GLU A 169 -4.11 14.85 16.87
CA GLU A 169 -2.67 15.08 16.95
C GLU A 169 -1.90 13.77 17.22
N VAL A 170 -2.33 13.00 18.22
CA VAL A 170 -1.68 11.73 18.60
C VAL A 170 -1.74 10.71 17.46
N LEU A 171 -2.91 10.47 16.87
CA LEU A 171 -3.04 9.54 15.75
C LEU A 171 -2.37 10.09 14.48
N GLY A 172 -2.43 11.41 14.33
CA GLY A 172 -1.83 12.12 13.23
C GLY A 172 -0.32 12.01 13.17
N ALA A 173 0.36 12.06 14.32
CA ALA A 173 1.81 11.89 14.38
C ALA A 173 2.25 10.53 13.81
N LEU A 174 1.49 9.46 14.08
CA LEU A 174 1.73 8.14 13.49
C LEU A 174 1.53 8.15 11.98
N ASP A 175 0.41 8.71 11.51
CA ASP A 175 0.11 8.75 10.07
C ASP A 175 1.11 9.62 9.29
N ASP A 176 1.57 10.72 9.86
CA ASP A 176 2.55 11.60 9.22
C ASP A 176 3.92 10.91 9.10
N LYS A 177 4.32 10.14 10.12
CA LYS A 177 5.54 9.33 10.07
C LYS A 177 5.42 8.18 9.07
N ILE A 178 4.30 7.47 9.06
CA ILE A 178 4.00 6.41 8.07
C ILE A 178 4.12 6.97 6.65
N GLU A 179 3.56 8.15 6.40
CA GLU A 179 3.61 8.79 5.09
C GLU A 179 5.02 9.22 4.71
N SER A 180 5.76 9.82 5.64
CA SER A 180 7.17 10.17 5.43
C SER A 180 8.01 8.94 5.03
N ASN A 181 7.80 7.82 5.72
CA ASN A 181 8.49 6.57 5.39
C ASN A 181 8.12 6.06 3.99
N ARG A 182 6.85 6.11 3.60
CA ARG A 182 6.39 5.73 2.25
C ARG A 182 7.04 6.60 1.17
N GLN A 183 7.13 7.90 1.41
CA GLN A 183 7.79 8.82 0.47
C GLN A 183 9.29 8.52 0.35
N ILE A 184 9.98 8.27 1.45
CA ILE A 184 11.39 7.85 1.44
C ILE A 184 11.56 6.56 0.63
N CYS A 185 10.73 5.53 0.87
CA CYS A 185 10.78 4.27 0.12
C CYS A 185 10.53 4.47 -1.39
N SER A 186 9.59 5.35 -1.76
CA SER A 186 9.32 5.69 -3.15
C SER A 186 10.54 6.36 -3.81
N LEU A 187 11.16 7.34 -3.13
CA LEU A 187 12.37 8.01 -3.62
C LEU A 187 13.55 7.05 -3.76
N ILE A 188 13.75 6.14 -2.81
CA ILE A 188 14.77 5.09 -2.89
C ILE A 188 14.56 4.21 -4.12
N ASN A 189 13.32 3.78 -4.37
CA ASN A 189 13.00 2.98 -5.55
C ASN A 189 13.31 3.72 -6.85
N LEU A 190 12.86 4.97 -6.98
CA LEU A 190 13.13 5.81 -8.17
C LEU A 190 14.62 6.03 -8.40
N LEU A 191 15.36 6.40 -7.35
CA LEU A 191 16.80 6.62 -7.43
C LEU A 191 17.56 5.36 -7.84
N SER A 192 17.22 4.22 -7.22
CA SER A 192 17.90 2.96 -7.50
C SER A 192 17.61 2.42 -8.89
N GLU A 193 16.38 2.62 -9.41
CA GLU A 193 16.03 2.31 -10.79
C GLU A 193 16.79 3.17 -11.79
N GLU A 194 16.89 4.48 -11.53
CA GLU A 194 17.63 5.40 -12.38
C GLU A 194 19.13 5.05 -12.40
N LEU A 195 19.71 4.74 -11.22
CA LEU A 195 21.10 4.26 -11.12
C LEU A 195 21.32 2.97 -11.90
N PHE A 196 20.35 2.03 -11.86
CA PHE A 196 20.40 0.80 -12.63
C PHE A 196 20.33 1.08 -14.14
N CYS A 197 19.33 1.85 -14.57
CA CYS A 197 19.12 2.17 -15.98
C CYS A 197 20.30 2.94 -16.57
N SER A 198 20.79 3.96 -15.89
CA SER A 198 21.92 4.77 -16.38
C SER A 198 23.19 3.95 -16.50
N ARG A 199 23.39 2.95 -15.66
CA ARG A 199 24.62 2.14 -15.62
C ARG A 199 24.59 0.94 -16.56
N PHE A 200 23.45 0.25 -16.67
CA PHE A 200 23.36 -1.04 -17.37
C PHE A 200 22.52 -1.00 -18.64
N ILE A 201 21.63 -0.02 -18.82
CA ILE A 201 20.75 0.07 -19.99
C ILE A 201 21.20 1.13 -20.98
N LEU A 202 21.50 2.34 -20.49
CA LEU A 202 21.80 3.49 -21.35
C LEU A 202 23.27 3.56 -21.82
N ARG A 203 24.20 2.90 -21.12
CA ARG A 203 25.61 2.86 -21.53
C ARG A 203 25.83 1.87 -22.68
N LYS A 204 25.73 2.36 -23.91
CA LYS A 204 26.03 1.60 -25.13
C LYS A 204 27.54 1.29 -25.32
N ASP A 205 28.41 1.89 -24.53
CA ASP A 205 29.87 1.76 -24.65
C ASP A 205 30.49 0.69 -23.75
N CYS A 206 29.69 0.01 -22.93
CA CYS A 206 30.19 -1.17 -22.23
C CYS A 206 30.40 -2.28 -23.27
N THR A 207 31.65 -2.63 -23.54
CA THR A 207 32.01 -3.86 -24.26
C THR A 207 31.35 -5.02 -23.54
N THR A 208 30.21 -5.47 -24.05
CA THR A 208 29.50 -6.65 -23.55
C THR A 208 30.48 -7.82 -23.62
N LYS A 209 30.82 -8.40 -22.44
CA LYS A 209 31.78 -9.50 -22.33
C LYS A 209 31.12 -10.87 -22.62
N GLY A 210 29.94 -10.85 -23.22
CA GLY A 210 29.20 -12.07 -23.55
C GLY A 210 27.71 -11.97 -23.19
N ILE A 211 27.03 -13.09 -23.24
CA ILE A 211 25.61 -13.25 -22.87
C ILE A 211 25.56 -14.15 -21.63
N LEU A 212 24.81 -13.74 -20.63
CA LEU A 212 24.44 -14.51 -19.45
C LEU A 212 22.93 -14.81 -19.48
N THR A 213 22.52 -15.71 -18.63
CA THR A 213 21.11 -16.06 -18.42
C THR A 213 20.70 -15.79 -16.98
N ILE A 214 19.41 -15.69 -16.71
CA ILE A 214 18.90 -15.58 -15.33
C ILE A 214 19.37 -16.75 -14.47
N GLY A 215 19.60 -17.93 -15.07
CA GLY A 215 20.17 -19.08 -14.38
C GLY A 215 21.58 -18.85 -13.83
N ASP A 216 22.34 -17.92 -14.41
CA ASP A 216 23.71 -17.59 -13.98
C ASP A 216 23.72 -16.62 -12.77
N LEU A 217 22.59 -15.97 -12.45
CA LEU A 217 22.49 -15.03 -11.32
C LEU A 217 22.53 -15.72 -9.95
N GLY A 218 22.09 -16.97 -9.87
CA GLY A 218 21.97 -17.69 -8.61
C GLY A 218 21.13 -18.96 -8.70
N GLU A 219 20.87 -19.58 -7.54
CA GLU A 219 19.99 -20.75 -7.49
C GLU A 219 18.54 -20.33 -7.65
N ILE A 220 17.86 -20.83 -8.68
CA ILE A 220 16.42 -20.67 -8.85
C ILE A 220 15.70 -21.76 -8.04
N VAL A 221 14.89 -21.33 -7.06
CA VAL A 221 14.17 -22.19 -6.13
C VAL A 221 12.67 -22.07 -6.36
N GLY A 222 11.99 -23.18 -6.61
CA GLY A 222 10.54 -23.25 -6.64
C GLY A 222 9.97 -23.40 -5.24
N GLY A 223 8.82 -22.78 -4.98
CA GLY A 223 8.12 -22.94 -3.72
C GLY A 223 7.24 -24.19 -3.66
N GLY A 224 6.65 -24.44 -2.49
CA GLY A 224 5.76 -25.56 -2.21
C GLY A 224 4.62 -25.19 -1.28
N THR A 225 3.53 -25.98 -1.33
CA THR A 225 2.35 -25.77 -0.49
C THR A 225 2.15 -26.97 0.41
N PRO A 226 2.23 -26.80 1.73
CA PRO A 226 1.83 -27.87 2.66
C PRO A 226 0.37 -28.28 2.45
N SER A 227 0.03 -29.51 2.79
CA SER A 227 -1.35 -29.98 2.64
C SER A 227 -2.33 -29.16 3.49
N LYS A 228 -3.30 -28.50 2.86
CA LYS A 228 -4.34 -27.72 3.54
C LYS A 228 -5.29 -28.57 4.39
N LYS A 229 -5.23 -29.90 4.27
CA LYS A 229 -6.04 -30.83 5.06
C LYS A 229 -5.48 -31.06 6.46
N VAL A 230 -4.26 -30.60 6.73
CA VAL A 230 -3.55 -30.76 8.01
C VAL A 230 -3.39 -29.37 8.62
N GLU A 231 -4.24 -29.04 9.56
CA GLU A 231 -4.27 -27.71 10.22
C GLU A 231 -2.95 -27.39 10.93
N GLU A 232 -2.29 -28.39 11.53
CA GLU A 232 -1.00 -28.25 12.23
C GLU A 232 0.16 -27.76 11.35
N TYR A 233 -0.01 -27.77 10.01
CA TYR A 233 1.00 -27.24 9.08
C TYR A 233 0.94 -25.73 8.97
N TYR A 234 -0.12 -25.08 9.46
CA TYR A 234 -0.34 -23.65 9.38
C TYR A 234 -0.48 -23.06 10.77
N VAL A 235 0.16 -21.94 11.01
CA VAL A 235 0.23 -21.25 12.30
C VAL A 235 0.17 -19.75 12.11
N ASP A 236 -0.29 -19.01 13.13
CA ASP A 236 -0.33 -17.54 13.09
C ASP A 236 1.08 -16.92 13.20
N SER A 237 2.02 -17.62 13.82
CA SER A 237 3.42 -17.20 13.95
C SER A 237 4.34 -18.40 13.84
N GLY A 238 5.20 -18.41 12.83
CA GLY A 238 6.12 -19.50 12.52
C GLY A 238 7.09 -19.14 11.41
N ILE A 239 7.29 -20.05 10.46
CA ILE A 239 8.11 -19.81 9.27
C ILE A 239 7.27 -19.02 8.27
N ALA A 240 7.78 -17.84 7.88
CA ALA A 240 7.15 -17.01 6.87
C ALA A 240 6.85 -17.81 5.58
N TRP A 241 5.59 -17.81 5.15
CA TRP A 241 5.15 -18.52 3.95
C TRP A 241 4.33 -17.60 3.05
N LEU A 242 4.91 -17.24 1.90
CA LEU A 242 4.37 -16.24 1.02
C LEU A 242 3.62 -16.86 -0.17
N THR A 243 2.56 -16.19 -0.57
CA THR A 243 1.77 -16.48 -1.78
C THR A 243 1.76 -15.26 -2.70
N PRO A 244 1.46 -15.41 -4.00
CA PRO A 244 1.31 -14.25 -4.90
C PRO A 244 0.26 -13.24 -4.42
N LYS A 245 -0.74 -13.68 -3.64
CA LYS A 245 -1.75 -12.78 -3.06
C LYS A 245 -1.16 -11.83 -2.02
N ASP A 246 -0.13 -12.27 -1.29
CA ASP A 246 0.53 -11.43 -0.29
C ASP A 246 1.30 -10.30 -0.96
N LEU A 247 1.97 -10.58 -2.09
CA LEU A 247 2.63 -9.56 -2.89
C LEU A 247 1.65 -8.62 -3.61
N ALA A 248 0.46 -9.12 -3.97
CA ALA A 248 -0.58 -8.29 -4.60
C ALA A 248 -1.25 -7.31 -3.63
N ARG A 249 -1.31 -7.64 -2.34
CA ARG A 249 -1.96 -6.81 -1.32
C ARG A 249 -1.10 -5.64 -0.85
N ASP A 250 0.19 -5.80 -0.92
CA ASP A 250 1.15 -4.87 -0.43
C ASP A 250 2.28 -4.74 -1.45
N SER A 251 2.66 -3.52 -1.80
CA SER A 251 3.67 -3.20 -2.79
C SER A 251 5.05 -2.94 -2.20
N SER A 252 5.26 -3.22 -0.90
CA SER A 252 6.57 -3.07 -0.26
C SER A 252 7.62 -3.93 -0.94
N THR A 253 8.84 -3.45 -0.97
CA THR A 253 9.97 -4.17 -1.57
C THR A 253 10.40 -5.37 -0.72
N PHE A 254 10.34 -5.23 0.60
CA PHE A 254 10.74 -6.29 1.53
C PHE A 254 9.55 -7.05 2.10
N ARG A 255 9.74 -8.35 2.34
CA ARG A 255 8.71 -9.23 2.89
C ARG A 255 9.20 -9.98 4.12
N HIS A 256 8.48 -9.78 5.22
CA HIS A 256 8.73 -10.46 6.49
C HIS A 256 7.85 -11.69 6.64
N HIS A 257 6.52 -11.55 6.45
CA HIS A 257 5.52 -12.62 6.60
C HIS A 257 4.44 -12.51 5.52
N GLY A 258 3.70 -13.60 5.31
CA GLY A 258 2.47 -13.63 4.55
C GLY A 258 1.23 -13.46 5.44
N ALA A 259 0.06 -13.79 4.88
CA ALA A 259 -1.20 -13.78 5.63
C ALA A 259 -1.28 -14.92 6.66
N ILE A 260 -0.49 -15.98 6.49
CA ILE A 260 -0.39 -17.13 7.39
C ILE A 260 1.02 -17.70 7.26
N ASP A 261 1.57 -18.16 8.37
CA ASP A 261 2.86 -18.84 8.41
C ASP A 261 2.70 -20.36 8.38
N ILE A 262 3.79 -21.08 8.15
CA ILE A 262 3.81 -22.54 8.26
C ILE A 262 4.66 -22.98 9.45
N SER A 263 4.24 -24.10 10.04
CA SER A 263 5.01 -24.74 11.12
C SER A 263 6.25 -25.45 10.55
N GLU A 264 7.24 -25.75 11.40
CA GLU A 264 8.37 -26.59 11.01
C GLU A 264 7.92 -27.96 10.47
N LEU A 265 6.82 -28.50 11.02
CA LEU A 265 6.25 -29.74 10.54
C LEU A 265 5.72 -29.58 9.11
N GLY A 266 5.01 -28.46 8.83
CA GLY A 266 4.51 -28.11 7.51
C GLY A 266 5.65 -27.97 6.49
N LEU A 267 6.75 -27.32 6.87
CA LEU A 267 7.94 -27.22 6.03
C LEU A 267 8.51 -28.62 5.72
N ARG A 268 8.78 -29.42 6.75
CA ARG A 268 9.40 -30.76 6.60
C ARG A 268 8.52 -31.77 5.85
N LYS A 269 7.21 -31.65 5.92
CA LYS A 269 6.23 -32.58 5.31
C LYS A 269 5.70 -32.11 3.96
N SER A 270 6.31 -31.08 3.37
CA SER A 270 5.91 -30.54 2.07
C SER A 270 7.13 -30.36 1.14
N SER A 271 6.86 -29.88 -0.07
CA SER A 271 7.91 -29.48 -1.03
C SER A 271 8.36 -28.02 -0.81
N ALA A 272 7.86 -27.34 0.22
CA ALA A 272 8.31 -26.01 0.56
C ALA A 272 9.78 -26.01 0.97
N ARG A 273 10.51 -24.99 0.57
CA ARG A 273 11.95 -24.82 0.88
C ARG A 273 12.15 -23.53 1.64
N LEU A 274 13.03 -23.56 2.62
CA LEU A 274 13.48 -22.37 3.32
C LEU A 274 14.48 -21.62 2.44
N LEU A 275 14.24 -20.34 2.25
CA LEU A 275 15.05 -19.40 1.48
C LEU A 275 15.74 -18.43 2.44
N PRO A 276 17.02 -18.12 2.23
CA PRO A 276 17.74 -17.19 3.10
C PRO A 276 17.27 -15.73 2.88
N ARG A 277 17.57 -14.86 3.86
CA ARG A 277 17.46 -13.40 3.71
C ARG A 277 18.16 -12.93 2.44
N GLY A 278 17.61 -11.91 1.78
CA GLY A 278 18.15 -11.36 0.54
C GLY A 278 17.78 -12.16 -0.73
N THR A 279 17.04 -13.26 -0.60
CA THR A 279 16.49 -13.96 -1.76
C THR A 279 15.52 -13.04 -2.51
N VAL A 280 15.69 -12.95 -3.83
CA VAL A 280 14.75 -12.23 -4.70
C VAL A 280 13.56 -13.14 -5.00
N LEU A 281 12.41 -12.78 -4.47
CA LEU A 281 11.13 -13.47 -4.63
C LEU A 281 10.51 -13.05 -5.96
N PHE A 282 10.17 -14.01 -6.83
CA PHE A 282 9.57 -13.73 -8.13
C PHE A 282 8.37 -14.62 -8.37
N THR A 283 7.20 -14.02 -8.66
CA THR A 283 6.00 -14.80 -8.97
C THR A 283 6.04 -15.30 -10.41
N SER A 284 5.91 -16.61 -10.57
CA SER A 284 5.92 -17.29 -11.88
C SER A 284 4.54 -17.46 -12.49
N ARG A 285 3.46 -17.12 -11.75
CA ARG A 285 2.05 -17.20 -12.17
C ARG A 285 1.12 -16.39 -11.26
N ALA A 286 -0.05 -16.07 -11.74
CA ALA A 286 -1.23 -15.55 -11.04
C ALA A 286 -1.08 -14.22 -10.26
N PRO A 287 -0.56 -13.16 -10.83
CA PRO A 287 0.12 -12.95 -12.11
C PRO A 287 1.62 -13.20 -12.05
N ILE A 288 2.27 -13.26 -13.21
CA ILE A 288 3.73 -13.28 -13.32
C ILE A 288 4.27 -11.88 -13.08
N GLY A 289 5.42 -11.76 -12.36
CA GLY A 289 6.20 -10.53 -12.31
C GLY A 289 6.02 -9.71 -11.04
N TYR A 290 5.29 -10.18 -10.03
CA TYR A 290 5.46 -9.59 -8.71
C TYR A 290 6.83 -9.97 -8.16
N ILE A 291 7.54 -8.97 -7.66
CA ILE A 291 8.91 -9.11 -7.21
C ILE A 291 9.06 -8.47 -5.82
N ALA A 292 9.80 -9.13 -4.94
CA ALA A 292 10.12 -8.65 -3.60
C ALA A 292 11.45 -9.24 -3.13
N ILE A 293 11.94 -8.79 -1.98
CA ILE A 293 13.15 -9.31 -1.32
C ILE A 293 12.73 -9.93 0.01
N ALA A 294 13.25 -11.11 0.32
CA ALA A 294 13.04 -11.75 1.62
C ALA A 294 13.83 -11.04 2.72
N SER A 295 13.13 -10.52 3.73
CA SER A 295 13.74 -9.82 4.89
C SER A 295 14.40 -10.78 5.89
N GLY A 296 14.02 -12.03 5.85
CA GLY A 296 14.52 -13.09 6.72
C GLY A 296 14.38 -14.45 6.07
N GLU A 297 14.54 -15.50 6.85
CA GLU A 297 14.24 -16.86 6.37
C GLU A 297 12.78 -16.98 6.00
N THR A 298 12.51 -17.35 4.75
CA THR A 298 11.17 -17.31 4.14
C THR A 298 10.94 -18.55 3.33
N SER A 299 9.69 -18.99 3.26
CA SER A 299 9.24 -20.02 2.32
C SER A 299 8.15 -19.47 1.39
N THR A 300 7.92 -20.10 0.25
CA THR A 300 6.94 -19.65 -0.73
C THR A 300 6.07 -20.79 -1.23
N ASN A 301 4.89 -20.48 -1.75
CA ASN A 301 4.08 -21.47 -2.45
C ASN A 301 4.63 -21.76 -3.85
N GLN A 302 4.03 -22.75 -4.55
CA GLN A 302 4.44 -23.14 -5.91
C GLN A 302 4.25 -22.03 -6.98
N GLY A 303 3.65 -20.90 -6.65
CA GLY A 303 3.51 -19.74 -7.56
C GLY A 303 4.79 -18.93 -7.73
N PHE A 304 5.87 -19.30 -7.04
CA PHE A 304 7.15 -18.60 -7.09
C PHE A 304 8.23 -19.40 -7.79
N LYS A 305 9.16 -18.66 -8.39
CA LYS A 305 10.48 -19.11 -8.83
C LYS A 305 11.48 -18.06 -8.35
N SER A 306 11.86 -18.18 -7.07
CA SER A 306 12.72 -17.23 -6.40
C SER A 306 14.19 -17.48 -6.72
N ILE A 307 15.02 -16.44 -6.67
CA ILE A 307 16.45 -16.52 -6.95
C ILE A 307 17.21 -16.22 -5.67
N VAL A 308 18.05 -17.17 -5.25
CA VAL A 308 19.07 -16.94 -4.23
C VAL A 308 20.31 -16.45 -4.97
N PRO A 309 20.65 -15.14 -4.89
CA PRO A 309 21.70 -14.56 -5.73
C PRO A 309 23.08 -15.10 -5.37
N HIS A 310 23.91 -15.35 -6.38
CA HIS A 310 25.33 -15.55 -6.12
C HIS A 310 25.98 -14.27 -5.59
N PRO A 311 26.97 -14.36 -4.66
CA PRO A 311 27.60 -13.19 -4.06
C PRO A 311 28.18 -12.19 -5.06
N GLU A 312 28.56 -12.65 -6.25
CA GLU A 312 29.13 -11.82 -7.30
C GLU A 312 28.12 -10.90 -7.98
N PHE A 313 26.82 -11.23 -7.95
CA PHE A 313 25.74 -10.39 -8.45
C PHE A 313 25.02 -9.63 -7.32
N GLY A 314 24.83 -10.27 -6.17
CA GLY A 314 24.18 -9.68 -5.01
C GLY A 314 22.65 -9.47 -5.19
N THR A 315 21.99 -9.11 -4.10
CA THR A 315 20.53 -8.93 -4.06
C THR A 315 20.09 -7.72 -4.87
N ALA A 316 20.74 -6.56 -4.69
CA ALA A 316 20.32 -5.32 -5.35
C ALA A 316 20.36 -5.44 -6.88
N PHE A 317 21.48 -5.86 -7.46
CA PHE A 317 21.58 -6.04 -8.91
C PHE A 317 20.56 -7.06 -9.43
N THR A 318 20.44 -8.23 -8.77
CA THR A 318 19.48 -9.27 -9.19
C THR A 318 18.04 -8.78 -9.15
N PHE A 319 17.66 -8.01 -8.12
CA PHE A 319 16.32 -7.44 -7.98
C PHE A 319 15.98 -6.48 -9.13
N TYR A 320 16.83 -5.48 -9.39
CA TYR A 320 16.58 -4.49 -10.43
C TYR A 320 16.69 -5.08 -11.84
N LEU A 321 17.59 -6.05 -12.06
CA LEU A 321 17.67 -6.76 -13.33
C LEU A 321 16.38 -7.55 -13.61
N LEU A 322 15.86 -8.31 -12.63
CA LEU A 322 14.60 -9.04 -12.80
C LEU A 322 13.42 -8.10 -13.05
N LYS A 323 13.41 -6.94 -12.35
CA LYS A 323 12.38 -5.91 -12.57
C LYS A 323 12.42 -5.42 -14.01
N GLN A 324 13.61 -5.14 -14.54
CA GLN A 324 13.83 -4.72 -15.92
C GLN A 324 13.44 -5.79 -16.95
N LEU A 325 13.74 -7.07 -16.67
CA LEU A 325 13.45 -8.18 -17.58
C LEU A 325 12.00 -8.70 -17.47
N THR A 326 11.21 -8.21 -16.52
CA THR A 326 9.84 -8.70 -16.30
C THR A 326 8.96 -8.66 -17.54
N PRO A 327 8.96 -7.63 -18.42
CA PRO A 327 8.18 -7.62 -19.65
C PRO A 327 8.57 -8.78 -20.60
N GLU A 328 9.86 -9.08 -20.74
CA GLU A 328 10.37 -10.19 -21.55
C GLU A 328 10.00 -11.54 -20.93
N ILE A 329 10.13 -11.69 -19.61
CA ILE A 329 9.73 -12.89 -18.88
C ILE A 329 8.23 -13.18 -19.10
N VAL A 330 7.37 -12.16 -18.99
CA VAL A 330 5.92 -12.28 -19.22
C VAL A 330 5.61 -12.67 -20.67
N SER A 331 6.35 -12.12 -21.64
CA SER A 331 6.17 -12.45 -23.06
C SER A 331 6.59 -13.88 -23.39
N SER A 332 7.60 -14.42 -22.69
CA SER A 332 8.14 -15.77 -22.85
C SER A 332 7.34 -16.86 -22.10
N ALA A 333 6.34 -16.46 -21.30
CA ALA A 333 5.54 -17.38 -20.51
C ALA A 333 4.54 -18.15 -21.38
N ASN A 334 4.35 -19.42 -21.05
CA ASN A 334 3.43 -20.32 -21.75
C ASN A 334 2.04 -20.36 -21.10
N GLY A 335 1.02 -20.66 -21.88
CA GLY A 335 -0.37 -20.84 -21.46
C GLY A 335 -1.33 -19.81 -22.06
N SER A 336 -2.46 -20.30 -22.61
CA SER A 336 -3.50 -19.43 -23.23
C SER A 336 -4.43 -18.78 -22.21
N THR A 337 -4.76 -19.50 -21.14
CA THR A 337 -5.72 -19.02 -20.10
C THR A 337 -5.02 -18.60 -18.82
N PHE A 338 -3.97 -19.33 -18.41
CA PHE A 338 -3.16 -19.00 -17.24
C PHE A 338 -1.69 -19.10 -17.64
N LYS A 339 -1.08 -17.92 -17.83
CA LYS A 339 0.34 -17.85 -18.12
C LYS A 339 1.17 -18.28 -16.90
N GLU A 340 2.13 -19.15 -17.13
CA GLU A 340 3.14 -19.54 -16.15
C GLU A 340 4.51 -19.64 -16.84
N ILE A 341 5.56 -19.18 -16.16
CA ILE A 341 6.93 -19.44 -16.58
C ILE A 341 7.51 -20.58 -15.77
N SER A 342 8.05 -21.60 -16.44
CA SER A 342 8.72 -22.72 -15.80
C SER A 342 10.09 -22.31 -15.25
N LYS A 343 10.67 -23.12 -14.34
CA LYS A 343 12.03 -22.89 -13.85
C LYS A 343 13.05 -22.84 -14.99
N GLY A 344 12.97 -23.76 -15.96
CA GLY A 344 13.85 -23.78 -17.12
C GLY A 344 13.63 -22.58 -18.04
N GLY A 345 12.37 -22.19 -18.27
CA GLY A 345 12.02 -21.01 -19.06
C GLY A 345 12.57 -19.73 -18.43
N LEU A 346 12.42 -19.55 -17.12
CA LEU A 346 13.00 -18.40 -16.42
C LEU A 346 14.54 -18.42 -16.49
N ALA A 347 15.15 -19.58 -16.24
CA ALA A 347 16.60 -19.73 -16.28
C ALA A 347 17.22 -19.42 -17.64
N SER A 348 16.50 -19.65 -18.74
CA SER A 348 17.00 -19.46 -20.12
C SER A 348 16.86 -18.03 -20.65
N ILE A 349 16.17 -17.12 -19.95
CA ILE A 349 16.10 -15.71 -20.35
C ILE A 349 17.51 -15.13 -20.31
N SER A 350 17.96 -14.58 -21.43
CA SER A 350 19.31 -14.05 -21.61
C SER A 350 19.37 -12.55 -21.41
N PHE A 351 20.51 -12.05 -20.98
CA PHE A 351 20.82 -10.63 -20.89
C PHE A 351 22.31 -10.40 -21.17
N ASP A 352 22.65 -9.16 -21.53
CA ASP A 352 24.02 -8.78 -21.75
C ASP A 352 24.83 -8.87 -20.46
N ALA A 353 25.98 -9.57 -20.50
CA ALA A 353 26.85 -9.75 -19.34
C ALA A 353 27.41 -8.41 -18.88
N PRO A 354 27.08 -7.94 -17.65
CA PRO A 354 27.60 -6.69 -17.15
C PRO A 354 29.08 -6.84 -16.75
N ASP A 355 29.80 -5.73 -16.73
CA ASP A 355 31.11 -5.70 -16.10
C ASP A 355 31.00 -5.93 -14.59
N ARG A 356 31.78 -6.84 -14.05
CA ARG A 356 31.77 -7.23 -12.64
C ARG A 356 32.12 -6.09 -11.68
N ALA A 357 32.96 -5.15 -12.11
CA ALA A 357 33.29 -3.98 -11.32
C ALA A 357 32.09 -3.05 -11.21
N SER A 358 31.35 -2.86 -12.32
CA SER A 358 30.12 -2.07 -12.36
C SER A 358 29.01 -2.66 -11.48
N VAL A 359 28.87 -4.01 -11.43
CA VAL A 359 27.92 -4.68 -10.53
C VAL A 359 28.29 -4.43 -9.07
N ARG A 360 29.58 -4.59 -8.70
CA ARG A 360 30.03 -4.34 -7.32
C ARG A 360 29.81 -2.90 -6.90
N GLU A 361 30.11 -1.94 -7.80
CA GLU A 361 29.91 -0.52 -7.51
C GLU A 361 28.42 -0.18 -7.36
N PHE A 362 27.55 -0.72 -8.23
CA PHE A 362 26.10 -0.57 -8.10
C PHE A 362 25.61 -1.13 -6.75
N ASN A 363 25.98 -2.35 -6.40
CA ASN A 363 25.58 -2.94 -5.12
C ASN A 363 26.09 -2.12 -3.93
N SER A 364 27.32 -1.59 -3.99
CA SER A 364 27.85 -0.75 -2.90
C SER A 364 27.09 0.56 -2.70
N LEU A 365 26.49 1.10 -3.76
CA LEU A 365 25.66 2.33 -3.70
C LEU A 365 24.22 2.02 -3.30
N VAL A 366 23.65 0.92 -3.81
CA VAL A 366 22.21 0.66 -3.68
C VAL A 366 21.89 -0.20 -2.46
N GLN A 367 22.80 -1.08 -1.98
CA GLN A 367 22.54 -1.90 -0.81
C GLN A 367 22.23 -1.07 0.45
N PRO A 368 22.97 0.02 0.78
CA PRO A 368 22.60 0.87 1.92
C PRO A 368 21.22 1.52 1.76
N LEU A 369 20.81 1.85 0.52
CA LEU A 369 19.46 2.38 0.24
C LEU A 369 18.39 1.31 0.47
N LEU A 370 18.63 0.07 0.06
CA LEU A 370 17.74 -1.05 0.31
C LEU A 370 17.66 -1.37 1.82
N ASP A 371 18.75 -1.30 2.55
CA ASP A 371 18.76 -1.52 4.00
C ASP A 371 17.94 -0.44 4.72
N LEU A 372 18.06 0.84 4.29
CA LEU A 372 17.23 1.92 4.78
C LEU A 372 15.76 1.69 4.43
N GLN A 373 15.46 1.25 3.20
CA GLN A 373 14.10 0.96 2.77
C GLN A 373 13.48 -0.15 3.63
N GLU A 374 14.20 -1.23 3.89
CA GLU A 374 13.73 -2.32 4.76
C GLU A 374 13.37 -1.81 6.16
N ALA A 375 14.23 -0.97 6.75
CA ALA A 375 13.98 -0.36 8.04
C ALA A 375 12.71 0.51 8.02
N ARG A 376 12.52 1.35 7.00
CA ARG A 376 11.33 2.22 6.85
C ARG A 376 10.04 1.43 6.60
N GLU A 377 10.09 0.37 5.80
CA GLU A 377 8.94 -0.52 5.59
C GLU A 377 8.57 -1.28 6.88
N SER A 378 9.55 -1.75 7.64
CA SER A 378 9.34 -2.40 8.94
C SER A 378 8.72 -1.44 9.96
N GLU A 379 9.26 -0.23 10.07
CA GLU A 379 8.73 0.84 10.92
C GLU A 379 7.28 1.19 10.54
N THR A 380 6.99 1.36 9.24
CA THR A 380 5.64 1.61 8.75
C THR A 380 4.66 0.52 9.18
N CYS A 381 5.06 -0.74 9.11
CA CYS A 381 4.24 -1.87 9.57
C CYS A 381 3.97 -1.78 11.09
N ARG A 382 4.98 -1.48 11.90
CA ARG A 382 4.87 -1.34 13.37
C ARG A 382 3.96 -0.17 13.74
N LEU A 383 4.18 1.01 13.15
CA LEU A 383 3.38 2.20 13.42
C LEU A 383 1.92 2.04 12.97
N SER A 384 1.68 1.38 11.85
CA SER A 384 0.32 1.08 11.38
C SER A 384 -0.43 0.17 12.34
N LYS A 385 0.23 -0.87 12.88
CA LYS A 385 -0.36 -1.75 13.90
C LYS A 385 -0.67 -1.00 15.20
N LEU A 386 0.22 -0.11 15.64
CA LEU A 386 0.00 0.73 16.82
C LEU A 386 -1.18 1.66 16.62
N ARG A 387 -1.24 2.38 15.50
CA ARG A 387 -2.37 3.25 15.15
C ARG A 387 -3.69 2.47 15.14
N ASP A 388 -3.73 1.31 14.49
CA ASP A 388 -4.94 0.49 14.37
C ASP A 388 -5.40 -0.08 15.72
N ALA A 389 -4.49 -0.27 16.67
CA ALA A 389 -4.80 -0.66 18.05
C ALA A 389 -5.29 0.53 18.88
N LEU A 390 -4.67 1.71 18.76
CA LEU A 390 -5.03 2.91 19.51
C LEU A 390 -6.36 3.52 19.05
N LEU A 391 -6.64 3.47 17.75
CA LEU A 391 -7.81 4.11 17.15
C LEU A 391 -9.14 3.73 17.84
N PRO A 392 -9.53 2.47 18.00
CA PRO A 392 -10.79 2.11 18.66
C PRO A 392 -10.79 2.44 20.17
N GLU A 393 -9.64 2.41 20.83
CA GLU A 393 -9.51 2.71 22.25
C GLU A 393 -9.72 4.20 22.54
N LEU A 394 -9.09 5.07 21.73
CA LEU A 394 -9.26 6.53 21.81
C LEU A 394 -10.69 6.93 21.43
N MET A 395 -11.22 6.38 20.31
CA MET A 395 -12.56 6.73 19.82
C MET A 395 -13.70 6.21 20.70
N SER A 396 -13.44 5.26 21.59
CA SER A 396 -14.40 4.82 22.62
C SER A 396 -14.13 5.45 23.99
N GLY A 397 -13.03 6.22 24.12
CA GLY A 397 -12.55 6.81 25.38
C GLY A 397 -12.17 5.78 26.44
N ARG A 398 -11.89 4.54 26.05
CA ARG A 398 -11.32 3.54 26.97
C ARG A 398 -9.88 3.85 27.33
N MET A 399 -9.14 4.49 26.43
CA MET A 399 -7.79 5.00 26.66
C MET A 399 -7.80 6.52 26.69
N ARG A 400 -7.01 7.11 27.58
CA ARG A 400 -6.82 8.56 27.65
C ARG A 400 -5.79 9.01 26.61
N VAL A 401 -5.97 10.23 26.10
CA VAL A 401 -5.06 10.80 25.09
C VAL A 401 -3.63 10.88 25.60
N ASP A 402 -3.42 11.28 26.87
CA ASP A 402 -2.07 11.38 27.46
C ASP A 402 -1.35 10.02 27.50
N GLU A 403 -2.09 8.93 27.79
CA GLU A 403 -1.58 7.58 27.83
C GLU A 403 -1.19 7.10 26.43
N ALA A 404 -2.03 7.36 25.43
CA ALA A 404 -1.74 7.06 24.03
C ALA A 404 -0.55 7.89 23.53
N GLY A 405 -0.46 9.17 23.92
CA GLY A 405 0.64 10.07 23.58
C GLY A 405 2.00 9.55 24.04
N CYS A 406 2.09 9.00 25.26
CA CYS A 406 3.32 8.35 25.75
C CYS A 406 3.73 7.16 24.85
N LEU A 407 2.78 6.28 24.52
CA LEU A 407 3.07 5.11 23.65
C LEU A 407 3.51 5.54 22.25
N VAL A 408 2.94 6.60 21.71
CA VAL A 408 3.30 7.13 20.39
C VAL A 408 4.69 7.76 20.44
N SER A 409 4.99 8.57 21.47
CA SER A 409 6.33 9.16 21.63
C SER A 409 7.40 8.07 21.75
N GLU A 410 7.18 7.06 22.58
CA GLU A 410 8.11 5.92 22.70
C GLU A 410 8.34 5.23 21.35
N ALA A 411 7.26 4.96 20.60
CA ALA A 411 7.36 4.29 19.30
C ALA A 411 8.07 5.13 18.23
N LEU A 412 8.01 6.46 18.32
CA LEU A 412 8.71 7.37 17.40
C LEU A 412 10.16 7.63 17.81
N ASP A 413 10.49 7.55 19.12
CA ASP A 413 11.83 7.79 19.65
C ASP A 413 12.75 6.57 19.58
N GLU A 414 12.22 5.34 19.50
CA GLU A 414 13.00 4.10 19.34
C GLU A 414 13.97 4.13 18.15
N GLU A 415 13.75 5.01 17.17
CA GLU A 415 14.62 5.20 15.99
C GLU A 415 15.97 5.88 16.31
N VAL A 416 16.05 6.69 17.37
CA VAL A 416 17.24 7.48 17.67
C VAL A 416 18.36 6.61 18.29
N ALA A 417 18.02 5.42 18.75
CA ALA A 417 18.94 4.51 19.44
C ALA A 417 19.64 3.48 18.52
N ASP A 418 19.13 3.25 17.30
CA ASP A 418 19.62 2.20 16.37
C ASP A 418 20.41 2.75 15.15
N VAL A 419 20.81 4.03 15.15
CA VAL A 419 21.61 4.67 14.07
C VAL A 419 23.04 4.88 14.48
#